data_a24cf82e27b857589c611028bb24b600
#
_entry.id   a24cf82e27b857589c611028bb24b600
#
_cell.length_a   1.000
_cell.length_b   1.000
_cell.length_c   1.000
_cell.angle_alpha   90.00
_cell.angle_beta   90.00
_cell.angle_gamma   90.00
#
_symmetry.space_group_name_H-M   'P 1'
#
loop_
_entity.id
_entity.type
_entity.pdbx_description
1 polymer ?
#
loop_
_entity_poly.entity_id
_entity_poly.type
_entity_poly.pdbx_seq_one_letter_code
_entity_poly.pdbx_strand_id
1 'polypeptide(L)'
;MLKKLCLFQIIILTLRHKNKKLVSIMAKIERQKRIYRKRIPYGMQNFEDVIKEDCYFVDKTPFIENIEESNKYFFFIRPRRFGKSLTISMLENYYDINKKDQFESLFGKLYIGENPTPERNSYLILHLNFAMISAGLDNYKKGLDAHCNNKFNSFCSRYAHLLPPGIKEEMNQKEDAVAQLGFLCDKCAETGLKIYLFIDEYDHFTNQILAHKEHETRYREQTHGEGYLRHFFDTIKGAAGDSLGRVFVTGVSPVTMDDLTSGFNIGTNYSLSPEFNEMVGFTEDEVREMLAYYSSVLPFRHSVDELIEVMKPWYDNYCFSIRRYGKTTMYNSVMVLNFVDNYIRNDYDIPKKPCEVIPSIDHGIVRQLIRYGKEFSHDSSIIEDMMTKGFALGNLLDIFPANHINTPDAILSLLFYFGMVTIDGTYQGYTRFAISNEAAHNQMNTLIN
;
A
#
# COMPACT_ATOMS: atom_id res chain seq x y z
N MET A 1 -54.79 21.99 -48.51
CA MET A 1 -53.58 22.45 -47.79
C MET A 1 -53.59 22.02 -46.29
N LEU A 2 -54.69 22.26 -45.57
CA LEU A 2 -54.83 21.92 -44.13
C LEU A 2 -54.62 20.44 -43.76
N LYS A 3 -55.10 19.47 -44.57
CA LYS A 3 -54.94 18.04 -44.28
C LYS A 3 -53.46 17.59 -44.32
N LYS A 4 -52.61 18.17 -45.15
CA LYS A 4 -51.18 17.84 -45.21
C LYS A 4 -50.42 18.38 -44.00
N LEU A 5 -50.82 19.58 -43.50
CA LEU A 5 -50.20 20.15 -42.27
C LEU A 5 -50.53 19.34 -41.04
N CYS A 6 -51.77 18.82 -40.90
CA CYS A 6 -52.20 18.00 -39.79
C CYS A 6 -51.47 16.63 -39.76
N LEU A 7 -51.23 16.05 -40.95
CA LEU A 7 -50.48 14.77 -41.06
C LEU A 7 -49.02 14.94 -40.67
N PHE A 8 -48.42 16.08 -41.05
CA PHE A 8 -47.02 16.40 -40.71
C PHE A 8 -46.83 16.66 -39.20
N GLN A 9 -47.79 17.34 -38.55
CA GLN A 9 -47.81 17.53 -37.11
C GLN A 9 -47.98 16.21 -36.34
N ILE A 10 -48.80 15.31 -36.81
CA ILE A 10 -49.01 13.95 -36.22
C ILE A 10 -47.71 13.14 -36.35
N ILE A 11 -47.02 13.17 -37.48
CA ILE A 11 -45.76 12.50 -37.69
C ILE A 11 -44.67 13.04 -36.74
N ILE A 12 -44.56 14.37 -36.60
CA ILE A 12 -43.59 14.98 -35.68
C ILE A 12 -43.89 14.63 -34.22
N LEU A 13 -45.17 14.60 -33.81
CA LEU A 13 -45.57 14.23 -32.45
C LEU A 13 -45.29 12.74 -32.19
N THR A 14 -45.51 11.88 -33.16
CA THR A 14 -45.28 10.44 -33.07
C THR A 14 -43.75 10.15 -32.99
N LEU A 15 -42.94 10.86 -33.78
CA LEU A 15 -41.48 10.76 -33.72
C LEU A 15 -40.90 11.28 -32.39
N ARG A 16 -41.42 12.41 -31.88
CA ARG A 16 -41.05 12.93 -30.56
C ARG A 16 -41.44 11.97 -29.44
N HIS A 17 -42.59 11.30 -29.52
CA HIS A 17 -43.03 10.32 -28.52
C HIS A 17 -42.18 9.06 -28.59
N LYS A 18 -41.87 8.55 -29.80
CA LYS A 18 -40.94 7.40 -29.98
C LYS A 18 -39.54 7.73 -29.43
N ASN A 19 -39.00 8.92 -29.72
CA ASN A 19 -37.68 9.32 -29.18
C ASN A 19 -37.70 9.43 -27.65
N LYS A 20 -38.74 10.00 -27.02
CA LYS A 20 -38.88 10.04 -25.56
C LYS A 20 -38.95 8.63 -24.96
N LYS A 21 -39.65 7.71 -25.61
CA LYS A 21 -39.74 6.29 -25.15
C LYS A 21 -38.39 5.58 -25.30
N LEU A 22 -37.65 5.82 -26.39
CA LEU A 22 -36.32 5.29 -26.62
C LEU A 22 -35.33 5.82 -25.57
N VAL A 23 -35.31 7.10 -25.33
CA VAL A 23 -34.46 7.76 -24.31
C VAL A 23 -34.79 7.21 -22.92
N SER A 24 -36.09 7.02 -22.59
CA SER A 24 -36.49 6.43 -21.32
C SER A 24 -36.05 4.97 -21.17
N ILE A 25 -36.13 4.19 -22.27
CA ILE A 25 -35.66 2.78 -22.29
C ILE A 25 -34.14 2.72 -22.14
N MET A 26 -33.41 3.57 -22.87
CA MET A 26 -31.96 3.66 -22.75
C MET A 26 -31.52 4.06 -21.34
N ALA A 27 -32.16 5.09 -20.75
CA ALA A 27 -31.89 5.50 -19.37
C ALA A 27 -32.22 4.37 -18.37
N LYS A 28 -33.24 3.55 -18.62
CA LYS A 28 -33.60 2.42 -17.77
C LYS A 28 -32.60 1.26 -17.89
N ILE A 29 -32.12 0.99 -19.11
CA ILE A 29 -31.05 0.01 -19.37
C ILE A 29 -29.73 0.47 -18.74
N GLU A 30 -29.40 1.74 -18.86
CA GLU A 30 -28.20 2.34 -18.28
C GLU A 30 -28.24 2.33 -16.74
N ARG A 31 -29.41 2.61 -16.15
CA ARG A 31 -29.65 2.49 -14.72
C ARG A 31 -29.54 1.02 -14.24
N GLN A 32 -30.06 0.07 -15.00
CA GLN A 32 -29.89 -1.35 -14.71
C GLN A 32 -28.41 -1.79 -14.82
N LYS A 33 -27.70 -1.36 -15.86
CA LYS A 33 -26.26 -1.64 -16.00
C LYS A 33 -25.45 -1.03 -14.83
N ARG A 34 -25.81 0.16 -14.33
CA ARG A 34 -25.19 0.77 -13.15
C ARG A 34 -25.44 -0.02 -11.86
N ILE A 35 -26.58 -0.70 -11.74
CA ILE A 35 -26.93 -1.50 -10.54
C ILE A 35 -26.15 -2.81 -10.52
N TYR A 36 -25.84 -3.40 -11.67
CA TYR A 36 -25.16 -4.70 -11.79
C TYR A 36 -23.66 -4.63 -12.06
N ARG A 37 -23.06 -3.43 -12.09
CA ARG A 37 -21.61 -3.31 -12.22
C ARG A 37 -20.92 -3.41 -10.87
N LYS A 38 -19.74 -4.01 -10.84
CA LYS A 38 -18.84 -3.93 -9.68
C LYS A 38 -18.50 -2.48 -9.37
N ARG A 39 -18.44 -2.14 -8.09
CA ARG A 39 -18.02 -0.81 -7.64
C ARG A 39 -16.52 -0.66 -7.79
N ILE A 40 -16.04 0.57 -7.99
CA ILE A 40 -14.60 0.86 -7.97
C ILE A 40 -14.19 1.04 -6.50
N PRO A 41 -13.19 0.27 -5.99
CA PRO A 41 -12.79 0.32 -4.59
C PRO A 41 -11.84 1.50 -4.30
N TYR A 42 -12.10 2.67 -4.89
CA TYR A 42 -11.27 3.85 -4.66
C TYR A 42 -11.36 4.30 -3.20
N GLY A 43 -10.20 4.38 -2.51
CA GLY A 43 -10.11 4.76 -1.10
C GLY A 43 -10.44 3.65 -0.10
N MET A 44 -10.80 2.44 -0.56
CA MET A 44 -11.09 1.31 0.32
C MET A 44 -9.81 0.57 0.70
N GLN A 45 -9.66 0.29 2.00
CA GLN A 45 -8.51 -0.41 2.57
C GLN A 45 -8.90 -1.70 3.30
N ASN A 46 -10.19 -1.95 3.48
CA ASN A 46 -10.73 -3.14 4.13
C ASN A 46 -11.12 -4.16 3.04
N PHE A 47 -10.44 -5.31 3.02
CA PHE A 47 -10.69 -6.38 2.06
C PHE A 47 -12.11 -6.95 2.18
N GLU A 48 -12.59 -7.16 3.42
CA GLU A 48 -13.94 -7.69 3.67
C GLU A 48 -15.02 -6.80 3.06
N ASP A 49 -14.86 -5.47 3.20
CA ASP A 49 -15.80 -4.50 2.60
C ASP A 49 -15.71 -4.52 1.07
N VAL A 50 -14.49 -4.60 0.50
CA VAL A 50 -14.30 -4.69 -0.96
C VAL A 50 -15.04 -5.88 -1.54
N ILE A 51 -14.97 -7.04 -0.90
CA ILE A 51 -15.64 -8.26 -1.38
C ILE A 51 -17.16 -8.19 -1.13
N LYS A 52 -17.60 -7.79 0.08
CA LYS A 52 -19.03 -7.75 0.44
C LYS A 52 -19.82 -6.70 -0.32
N GLU A 53 -19.18 -5.58 -0.70
CA GLU A 53 -19.82 -4.54 -1.50
C GLU A 53 -19.71 -4.79 -3.01
N ASP A 54 -19.28 -6.00 -3.41
CA ASP A 54 -19.09 -6.41 -4.81
C ASP A 54 -18.25 -5.40 -5.62
N CYS A 55 -17.11 -5.01 -5.05
CA CYS A 55 -16.16 -4.14 -5.73
C CYS A 55 -15.31 -4.93 -6.74
N TYR A 56 -14.73 -4.22 -7.72
CA TYR A 56 -13.75 -4.82 -8.61
C TYR A 56 -12.43 -5.05 -7.84
N PHE A 57 -12.11 -6.28 -7.60
CA PHE A 57 -10.88 -6.67 -6.90
C PHE A 57 -9.89 -7.29 -7.89
N VAL A 58 -8.68 -6.76 -7.96
CA VAL A 58 -7.55 -7.38 -8.67
C VAL A 58 -6.97 -8.44 -7.75
N ASP A 59 -7.06 -9.69 -8.16
CA ASP A 59 -6.71 -10.83 -7.30
C ASP A 59 -5.20 -10.93 -7.08
N LYS A 60 -4.77 -10.57 -5.88
CA LYS A 60 -3.37 -10.71 -5.40
C LYS A 60 -3.21 -11.87 -4.41
N THR A 61 -4.24 -12.71 -4.25
CA THR A 61 -4.19 -13.85 -3.33
C THR A 61 -3.17 -14.94 -3.71
N PRO A 62 -2.70 -15.09 -4.98
CA PRO A 62 -1.59 -16.01 -5.28
C PRO A 62 -0.32 -15.71 -4.47
N PHE A 63 -0.08 -14.46 -4.09
CA PHE A 63 1.09 -14.09 -3.28
C PHE A 63 1.04 -14.62 -1.85
N ILE A 64 -0.08 -15.14 -1.37
CA ILE A 64 -0.19 -15.80 -0.07
C ILE A 64 0.74 -17.03 -0.01
N GLU A 65 0.78 -17.84 -1.07
CA GLU A 65 1.69 -18.99 -1.18
C GLU A 65 3.15 -18.55 -1.09
N ASN A 66 3.55 -17.52 -1.84
CA ASN A 66 4.91 -16.98 -1.81
C ASN A 66 5.29 -16.44 -0.42
N ILE A 67 4.35 -15.79 0.30
CA ILE A 67 4.57 -15.30 1.67
C ILE A 67 4.77 -16.48 2.63
N GLU A 68 4.01 -17.57 2.48
CA GLU A 68 4.15 -18.74 3.33
C GLU A 68 5.45 -19.50 3.10
N GLU A 69 5.94 -19.56 1.86
CA GLU A 69 7.23 -20.15 1.48
C GLU A 69 8.43 -19.27 1.91
N SER A 70 8.18 -18.00 2.22
CA SER A 70 9.21 -17.05 2.64
C SER A 70 9.51 -17.13 4.14
N ASN A 71 10.49 -16.33 4.59
CA ASN A 71 10.79 -16.18 6.02
C ASN A 71 9.52 -15.71 6.76
N LYS A 72 9.26 -16.30 7.92
CA LYS A 72 8.11 -15.98 8.78
C LYS A 72 8.10 -14.52 9.28
N TYR A 73 9.23 -13.86 9.25
CA TYR A 73 9.42 -12.46 9.66
C TYR A 73 9.69 -11.65 8.41
N PHE A 74 8.62 -11.13 7.82
CA PHE A 74 8.55 -10.59 6.48
C PHE A 74 8.47 -9.07 6.51
N PHE A 75 9.47 -8.39 5.90
CA PHE A 75 9.42 -6.96 5.67
C PHE A 75 9.13 -6.66 4.19
N PHE A 76 8.25 -5.71 3.96
CA PHE A 76 7.85 -5.32 2.62
C PHE A 76 7.55 -3.83 2.51
N ILE A 77 8.42 -3.10 1.84
CA ILE A 77 8.34 -1.67 1.66
C ILE A 77 7.90 -1.35 0.24
N ARG A 78 6.98 -0.42 0.07
CA ARG A 78 6.54 0.13 -1.21
C ARG A 78 6.14 1.59 -1.05
N PRO A 79 6.16 2.37 -2.14
CA PRO A 79 5.66 3.73 -2.13
C PRO A 79 4.22 3.77 -1.61
N ARG A 80 3.78 4.96 -1.19
CA ARG A 80 2.40 5.16 -0.74
C ARG A 80 1.40 4.88 -1.86
N ARG A 81 0.19 4.41 -1.47
CA ARG A 81 -0.96 4.19 -2.37
C ARG A 81 -0.80 3.05 -3.40
N PHE A 82 0.09 2.12 -3.13
CA PHE A 82 0.20 0.87 -3.91
C PHE A 82 -0.70 -0.26 -3.43
N GLY A 83 -1.45 -0.09 -2.33
CA GLY A 83 -2.38 -1.11 -1.82
C GLY A 83 -1.84 -1.93 -0.65
N LYS A 84 -0.75 -1.53 0.02
CA LYS A 84 -0.18 -2.24 1.20
C LYS A 84 -1.20 -2.56 2.28
N SER A 85 -1.96 -1.56 2.74
CA SER A 85 -2.96 -1.75 3.81
C SER A 85 -4.11 -2.66 3.38
N LEU A 86 -4.51 -2.65 2.09
CA LEU A 86 -5.49 -3.59 1.56
C LEU A 86 -4.93 -5.01 1.54
N THR A 87 -3.65 -5.19 1.20
CA THR A 87 -2.96 -6.48 1.26
C THR A 87 -2.90 -7.00 2.70
N ILE A 88 -2.55 -6.16 3.68
CA ILE A 88 -2.61 -6.55 5.10
C ILE A 88 -4.03 -7.00 5.44
N SER A 89 -5.06 -6.22 5.11
CA SER A 89 -6.45 -6.59 5.40
C SER A 89 -6.87 -7.91 4.75
N MET A 90 -6.40 -8.20 3.53
CA MET A 90 -6.59 -9.49 2.87
C MET A 90 -5.93 -10.63 3.66
N LEU A 91 -4.66 -10.48 4.06
CA LEU A 91 -3.93 -11.46 4.85
C LEU A 91 -4.58 -11.69 6.22
N GLU A 92 -5.00 -10.62 6.91
CA GLU A 92 -5.73 -10.71 8.19
C GLU A 92 -6.98 -11.59 8.05
N ASN A 93 -7.81 -11.34 7.04
CA ASN A 93 -9.03 -12.13 6.81
C ASN A 93 -8.73 -13.57 6.44
N TYR A 94 -7.61 -13.83 5.73
CA TYR A 94 -7.22 -15.18 5.33
C TYR A 94 -6.73 -16.02 6.52
N TYR A 95 -5.93 -15.41 7.40
CA TYR A 95 -5.27 -16.11 8.49
C TYR A 95 -6.06 -16.14 9.80
N ASP A 96 -7.03 -15.22 10.00
CA ASP A 96 -7.80 -15.12 11.26
C ASP A 96 -8.61 -16.38 11.53
N ILE A 97 -8.33 -17.04 12.66
CA ILE A 97 -9.04 -18.23 13.12
C ILE A 97 -10.55 -18.00 13.26
N ASN A 98 -10.98 -16.78 13.55
CA ASN A 98 -12.38 -16.38 13.66
C ASN A 98 -13.09 -16.20 12.31
N LYS A 99 -12.36 -16.24 11.19
CA LYS A 99 -12.91 -16.06 9.84
C LYS A 99 -13.20 -17.37 9.11
N LYS A 100 -13.04 -18.52 9.78
CA LYS A 100 -13.20 -19.84 9.18
C LYS A 100 -14.55 -20.02 8.48
N ASP A 101 -15.65 -19.59 9.10
CA ASP A 101 -17.00 -19.72 8.54
C ASP A 101 -17.30 -18.71 7.42
N GLN A 102 -16.45 -17.68 7.27
CA GLN A 102 -16.57 -16.65 6.24
C GLN A 102 -15.64 -16.92 5.04
N PHE A 103 -14.79 -17.93 5.11
CA PHE A 103 -13.77 -18.19 4.10
C PHE A 103 -14.34 -18.26 2.69
N GLU A 104 -15.36 -19.10 2.49
CA GLU A 104 -16.00 -19.29 1.17
C GLU A 104 -16.59 -17.98 0.62
N SER A 105 -17.21 -17.17 1.48
CA SER A 105 -17.82 -15.91 1.07
C SER A 105 -16.78 -14.82 0.71
N LEU A 106 -15.60 -14.86 1.31
CA LEU A 106 -14.53 -13.88 1.10
C LEU A 106 -13.54 -14.29 0.01
N PHE A 107 -13.21 -15.57 -0.06
CA PHE A 107 -12.12 -16.07 -0.91
C PHE A 107 -12.58 -17.08 -1.98
N GLY A 108 -13.77 -17.65 -1.89
CA GLY A 108 -14.20 -18.76 -2.75
C GLY A 108 -14.19 -18.49 -4.25
N LYS A 109 -14.16 -17.21 -4.67
CA LYS A 109 -14.05 -16.80 -6.08
C LYS A 109 -12.65 -16.33 -6.49
N LEU A 110 -11.67 -16.39 -5.58
CA LEU A 110 -10.30 -15.95 -5.77
C LEU A 110 -9.40 -17.18 -5.90
N TYR A 111 -8.20 -16.98 -6.43
CA TYR A 111 -7.21 -18.05 -6.61
C TYR A 111 -7.00 -18.87 -5.33
N ILE A 112 -6.80 -18.21 -4.20
CA ILE A 112 -6.53 -18.89 -2.91
C ILE A 112 -7.77 -19.60 -2.35
N GLY A 113 -8.96 -19.30 -2.83
CA GLY A 113 -10.18 -20.01 -2.48
C GLY A 113 -10.20 -21.41 -3.08
N GLU A 114 -9.71 -21.54 -4.32
CA GLU A 114 -9.56 -22.81 -5.03
C GLU A 114 -8.30 -23.58 -4.58
N ASN A 115 -7.28 -22.85 -4.12
CA ASN A 115 -5.95 -23.39 -3.70
C ASN A 115 -5.60 -23.00 -2.25
N PRO A 116 -6.39 -23.37 -1.24
CA PRO A 116 -6.15 -22.94 0.13
C PRO A 116 -4.92 -23.61 0.74
N THR A 117 -4.12 -22.83 1.46
CA THR A 117 -2.92 -23.32 2.15
C THR A 117 -3.24 -23.94 3.52
N PRO A 118 -2.32 -24.73 4.09
CA PRO A 118 -2.48 -25.29 5.44
C PRO A 118 -2.57 -24.23 6.56
N GLU A 119 -1.98 -23.04 6.37
CA GLU A 119 -1.97 -21.98 7.38
C GLU A 119 -3.26 -21.15 7.41
N ARG A 120 -4.20 -21.41 6.51
CA ARG A 120 -5.51 -20.74 6.47
C ARG A 120 -6.24 -20.83 7.81
N ASN A 121 -6.76 -19.68 8.28
CA ASN A 121 -7.57 -19.57 9.52
C ASN A 121 -6.92 -20.25 10.75
N SER A 122 -5.62 -20.07 10.93
CA SER A 122 -4.85 -20.75 11.97
C SER A 122 -4.17 -19.80 12.98
N TYR A 123 -4.37 -18.50 12.85
CA TYR A 123 -3.71 -17.50 13.69
C TYR A 123 -4.68 -16.60 14.44
N LEU A 124 -4.22 -16.07 15.57
CA LEU A 124 -4.77 -14.91 16.23
C LEU A 124 -4.15 -13.66 15.58
N ILE A 125 -4.95 -12.74 15.08
CA ILE A 125 -4.48 -11.57 14.35
C ILE A 125 -4.29 -10.39 15.29
N LEU A 126 -3.06 -9.88 15.35
CA LEU A 126 -2.73 -8.63 16.02
C LEU A 126 -2.22 -7.61 15.00
N HIS A 127 -2.94 -6.50 14.84
CA HIS A 127 -2.60 -5.44 13.90
C HIS A 127 -2.28 -4.12 14.62
N LEU A 128 -1.08 -3.62 14.41
CA LEU A 128 -0.59 -2.33 14.88
C LEU A 128 -0.37 -1.42 13.66
N ASN A 129 -0.96 -0.23 13.66
CA ASN A 129 -0.70 0.78 12.65
C ASN A 129 -0.04 2.00 13.30
N PHE A 130 1.25 2.20 13.03
CA PHE A 130 2.03 3.24 13.71
C PHE A 130 1.69 4.66 13.24
N ALA A 131 1.01 4.82 12.09
CA ALA A 131 0.46 6.13 11.70
C ALA A 131 -0.66 6.63 12.64
N MET A 132 -1.24 5.74 13.42
CA MET A 132 -2.29 6.09 14.41
C MET A 132 -1.73 6.51 15.77
N ILE A 133 -0.42 6.53 15.95
CA ILE A 133 0.23 7.00 17.19
C ILE A 133 0.13 8.51 17.24
N SER A 134 -0.80 9.02 18.05
CA SER A 134 -1.08 10.45 18.21
C SER A 134 -0.25 11.06 19.34
N ALA A 135 1.07 11.12 19.20
CA ALA A 135 1.94 11.79 20.15
C ALA A 135 3.00 12.58 19.39
N GLY A 136 3.27 13.82 19.85
CA GLY A 136 4.46 14.52 19.38
C GLY A 136 5.73 13.75 19.77
N LEU A 137 6.85 14.06 19.12
CA LEU A 137 8.15 13.39 19.31
C LEU A 137 8.58 13.31 20.78
N ASP A 138 8.20 14.29 21.61
CA ASP A 138 8.51 14.33 23.06
C ASP A 138 7.73 13.29 23.89
N ASN A 139 6.64 12.74 23.37
CA ASN A 139 5.77 11.82 24.08
C ASN A 139 5.54 10.50 23.32
N TYR A 140 6.46 10.13 22.40
CA TYR A 140 6.31 8.97 21.55
C TYR A 140 6.04 7.66 22.34
N LYS A 141 6.81 7.42 23.45
CA LYS A 141 6.58 6.25 24.31
C LYS A 141 5.13 6.19 24.78
N LYS A 142 4.61 7.28 25.33
CA LYS A 142 3.21 7.33 25.82
C LYS A 142 2.19 7.11 24.70
N GLY A 143 2.47 7.64 23.51
CA GLY A 143 1.61 7.42 22.33
C GLY A 143 1.62 5.98 21.85
N LEU A 144 2.79 5.35 21.80
CA LEU A 144 2.95 3.94 21.45
C LEU A 144 2.25 3.06 22.50
N ASP A 145 2.47 3.32 23.79
CA ASP A 145 1.81 2.58 24.88
C ASP A 145 0.28 2.67 24.79
N ALA A 146 -0.26 3.87 24.58
CA ALA A 146 -1.70 4.07 24.45
C ALA A 146 -2.28 3.36 23.23
N HIS A 147 -1.59 3.45 22.07
CA HIS A 147 -1.99 2.77 20.85
C HIS A 147 -1.97 1.24 21.02
N CYS A 148 -0.86 0.69 21.51
CA CYS A 148 -0.70 -0.74 21.74
C CYS A 148 -1.71 -1.26 22.78
N ASN A 149 -1.89 -0.58 23.89
CA ASN A 149 -2.86 -0.96 24.91
C ASN A 149 -4.29 -1.09 24.34
N ASN A 150 -4.72 -0.11 23.52
CA ASN A 150 -6.02 -0.18 22.86
C ASN A 150 -6.12 -1.40 21.91
N LYS A 151 -5.07 -1.69 21.15
CA LYS A 151 -5.04 -2.83 20.23
C LYS A 151 -5.00 -4.16 20.96
N PHE A 152 -4.23 -4.26 22.05
CA PHE A 152 -4.16 -5.46 22.87
C PHE A 152 -5.48 -5.74 23.60
N ASN A 153 -6.15 -4.71 24.12
CA ASN A 153 -7.49 -4.84 24.69
C ASN A 153 -8.51 -5.34 23.66
N SER A 154 -8.44 -4.83 22.42
CA SER A 154 -9.30 -5.28 21.33
C SER A 154 -8.99 -6.73 20.94
N PHE A 155 -7.71 -7.12 20.92
CA PHE A 155 -7.25 -8.48 20.68
C PHE A 155 -7.79 -9.45 21.74
N CYS A 156 -7.62 -9.15 23.02
CA CYS A 156 -8.14 -9.97 24.12
C CYS A 156 -9.68 -10.12 24.04
N SER A 157 -10.39 -9.05 23.68
CA SER A 157 -11.85 -9.09 23.54
C SER A 157 -12.28 -9.93 22.32
N ARG A 158 -11.57 -9.84 21.19
CA ARG A 158 -11.85 -10.60 19.96
C ARG A 158 -11.68 -12.11 20.15
N TYR A 159 -10.69 -12.50 20.92
CA TYR A 159 -10.33 -13.90 21.13
C TYR A 159 -10.64 -14.41 22.54
N ALA A 160 -11.55 -13.73 23.28
CA ALA A 160 -11.91 -14.10 24.65
C ALA A 160 -12.40 -15.54 24.81
N HIS A 161 -12.94 -16.15 23.75
CA HIS A 161 -13.40 -17.55 23.74
C HIS A 161 -12.28 -18.58 23.56
N LEU A 162 -11.07 -18.13 23.18
CA LEU A 162 -9.88 -18.97 22.95
C LEU A 162 -8.79 -18.73 24.00
N LEU A 163 -8.79 -17.55 24.60
CA LEU A 163 -7.79 -17.12 25.57
C LEU A 163 -8.23 -17.42 27.01
N PRO A 164 -7.27 -17.57 27.96
CA PRO A 164 -7.60 -17.77 29.37
C PRO A 164 -8.48 -16.65 29.95
N PRO A 165 -9.45 -16.98 30.82
CA PRO A 165 -10.24 -15.99 31.54
C PRO A 165 -9.35 -15.04 32.35
N GLY A 166 -9.68 -13.75 32.36
CA GLY A 166 -8.93 -12.74 33.13
C GLY A 166 -7.67 -12.19 32.44
N ILE A 167 -7.31 -12.70 31.25
CA ILE A 167 -6.08 -12.28 30.54
C ILE A 167 -6.05 -10.77 30.29
N LYS A 168 -7.20 -10.16 29.98
CA LYS A 168 -7.31 -8.72 29.71
C LYS A 168 -7.00 -7.88 30.93
N GLU A 169 -7.52 -8.27 32.08
CA GLU A 169 -7.31 -7.63 33.38
C GLU A 169 -5.85 -7.77 33.81
N GLU A 170 -5.25 -8.95 33.68
CA GLU A 170 -3.85 -9.20 34.01
C GLU A 170 -2.90 -8.43 33.08
N MET A 171 -3.20 -8.38 31.78
CA MET A 171 -2.43 -7.60 30.81
C MET A 171 -2.43 -6.11 31.16
N ASN A 172 -3.59 -5.56 31.53
CA ASN A 172 -3.70 -4.13 31.88
C ASN A 172 -2.98 -3.75 33.20
N GLN A 173 -2.52 -4.73 33.97
CA GLN A 173 -1.66 -4.50 35.15
C GLN A 173 -0.18 -4.38 34.78
N LYS A 174 0.20 -4.66 33.52
CA LYS A 174 1.58 -4.51 33.04
C LYS A 174 1.91 -3.04 32.77
N GLU A 175 3.16 -2.68 33.03
CA GLU A 175 3.63 -1.31 33.11
C GLU A 175 3.51 -0.53 31.78
N ASP A 176 3.83 -1.21 30.66
CA ASP A 176 3.88 -0.57 29.34
C ASP A 176 3.60 -1.56 28.19
N ALA A 177 3.62 -1.07 26.95
CA ALA A 177 3.32 -1.88 25.76
C ALA A 177 4.31 -3.05 25.56
N VAL A 178 5.58 -2.90 25.97
CA VAL A 178 6.59 -3.96 25.88
C VAL A 178 6.22 -5.11 26.82
N ALA A 179 5.95 -4.81 28.08
CA ALA A 179 5.54 -5.80 29.08
C ALA A 179 4.18 -6.42 28.77
N GLN A 180 3.23 -5.64 28.21
CA GLN A 180 1.93 -6.14 27.77
C GLN A 180 2.06 -7.12 26.59
N LEU A 181 2.87 -6.80 25.59
CA LEU A 181 3.12 -7.67 24.45
C LEU A 181 3.78 -8.98 24.87
N GLY A 182 4.82 -8.92 25.71
CA GLY A 182 5.48 -10.10 26.24
C GLY A 182 4.50 -11.01 26.97
N PHE A 183 3.69 -10.43 27.88
CA PHE A 183 2.65 -11.17 28.60
C PHE A 183 1.63 -11.85 27.67
N LEU A 184 1.15 -11.16 26.63
CA LEU A 184 0.22 -11.75 25.67
C LEU A 184 0.88 -12.91 24.88
N CYS A 185 2.12 -12.75 24.50
CA CYS A 185 2.89 -13.77 23.82
C CYS A 185 3.04 -15.02 24.70
N ASP A 186 3.43 -14.86 25.96
CA ASP A 186 3.56 -15.96 26.92
C ASP A 186 2.23 -16.71 27.10
N LYS A 187 1.14 -15.99 27.24
CA LYS A 187 -0.20 -16.58 27.39
C LYS A 187 -0.67 -17.33 26.14
N CYS A 188 -0.36 -16.82 24.95
CA CYS A 188 -0.63 -17.54 23.70
C CYS A 188 0.23 -18.81 23.58
N ALA A 189 1.50 -18.76 23.97
CA ALA A 189 2.38 -19.94 24.00
C ALA A 189 1.82 -21.02 24.95
N GLU A 190 1.41 -20.66 26.17
CA GLU A 190 0.79 -21.58 27.14
C GLU A 190 -0.45 -22.31 26.58
N THR A 191 -1.21 -21.66 25.70
CA THR A 191 -2.42 -22.23 25.08
C THR A 191 -2.15 -22.95 23.76
N GLY A 192 -0.92 -22.91 23.25
CA GLY A 192 -0.54 -23.46 21.94
C GLY A 192 -1.08 -22.65 20.75
N LEU A 193 -1.66 -21.46 20.99
CA LEU A 193 -2.14 -20.55 19.96
C LEU A 193 -0.99 -19.69 19.44
N LYS A 194 -1.05 -19.34 18.15
CA LYS A 194 -0.04 -18.50 17.51
C LYS A 194 -0.61 -17.18 17.03
N ILE A 195 0.13 -16.12 17.25
CA ILE A 195 -0.19 -14.77 16.77
C ILE A 195 0.47 -14.56 15.41
N TYR A 196 -0.27 -14.00 14.46
CA TYR A 196 0.29 -13.32 13.30
C TYR A 196 0.24 -11.81 13.57
N LEU A 197 1.41 -11.21 13.73
CA LEU A 197 1.54 -9.79 14.01
C LEU A 197 1.72 -9.02 12.69
N PHE A 198 0.84 -8.06 12.44
CA PHE A 198 0.94 -7.09 11.36
C PHE A 198 1.33 -5.74 11.91
N ILE A 199 2.37 -5.12 11.33
CA ILE A 199 2.77 -3.74 11.65
C ILE A 199 2.73 -2.92 10.37
N ASP A 200 1.76 -2.02 10.27
CA ASP A 200 1.63 -1.08 9.14
C ASP A 200 2.26 0.28 9.51
N GLU A 201 2.84 0.97 8.50
CA GLU A 201 3.48 2.28 8.62
C GLU A 201 4.54 2.31 9.76
N TYR A 202 5.36 1.23 9.86
CA TYR A 202 6.36 1.07 10.94
C TYR A 202 7.36 2.23 11.01
N ASP A 203 7.59 2.89 9.90
CA ASP A 203 8.53 3.98 9.69
C ASP A 203 7.90 5.37 9.87
N HIS A 204 6.63 5.45 10.27
CA HIS A 204 5.92 6.72 10.42
C HIS A 204 6.64 7.69 11.36
N PHE A 205 7.11 7.20 12.49
CA PHE A 205 7.87 7.98 13.46
C PHE A 205 9.20 8.48 12.89
N THR A 206 9.96 7.62 12.21
CA THR A 206 11.23 7.97 11.56
C THR A 206 11.05 9.03 10.50
N ASN A 207 10.01 8.87 9.69
CA ASN A 207 9.69 9.82 8.64
C ASN A 207 9.37 11.22 9.20
N GLN A 208 8.73 11.30 10.37
CA GLN A 208 8.49 12.57 11.07
C GLN A 208 9.80 13.20 11.57
N ILE A 209 10.72 12.39 12.09
CA ILE A 209 12.04 12.89 12.55
C ILE A 209 12.87 13.36 11.38
N LEU A 210 12.94 12.58 10.30
CA LEU A 210 13.68 12.92 9.09
C LEU A 210 13.17 14.21 8.43
N ALA A 211 11.88 14.56 8.66
CA ALA A 211 11.34 15.83 8.19
C ALA A 211 11.86 17.07 8.95
N HIS A 212 12.62 16.91 10.06
CA HIS A 212 13.08 18.02 10.90
C HIS A 212 14.50 17.79 11.43
N LYS A 213 15.46 18.58 10.94
CA LYS A 213 16.90 18.48 11.27
C LYS A 213 17.23 18.52 12.79
N GLU A 214 16.33 19.10 13.58
CA GLU A 214 16.51 19.29 15.05
C GLU A 214 16.23 18.00 15.86
N HIS A 215 15.79 16.93 15.21
CA HIS A 215 15.31 15.73 15.89
C HIS A 215 16.22 14.51 15.78
N GLU A 216 17.43 14.62 15.16
CA GLU A 216 18.34 13.48 15.01
C GLU A 216 18.74 12.86 16.37
N THR A 217 19.00 13.67 17.39
CA THR A 217 19.32 13.18 18.73
C THR A 217 18.17 12.38 19.32
N ARG A 218 16.94 12.86 19.17
CA ARG A 218 15.73 12.18 19.66
C ARG A 218 15.44 10.87 18.92
N TYR A 219 15.75 10.81 17.64
CA TYR A 219 15.67 9.57 16.88
C TYR A 219 16.58 8.50 17.47
N ARG A 220 17.84 8.85 17.73
CA ARG A 220 18.83 7.93 18.33
C ARG A 220 18.40 7.45 19.72
N GLU A 221 17.84 8.32 20.53
CA GLU A 221 17.30 7.97 21.86
C GLU A 221 16.20 6.91 21.81
N GLN A 222 15.44 6.82 20.72
CA GLN A 222 14.32 5.84 20.60
C GLN A 222 14.72 4.57 19.87
N THR A 223 15.68 4.62 18.97
CA THR A 223 16.02 3.51 18.06
C THR A 223 17.37 2.86 18.37
N HIS A 224 18.25 3.51 19.13
CA HIS A 224 19.57 3.00 19.47
C HIS A 224 19.71 2.67 20.96
N GLY A 225 20.65 1.79 21.30
CA GLY A 225 20.96 1.42 22.67
C GLY A 225 19.77 0.88 23.43
N GLU A 226 19.33 1.59 24.47
CA GLU A 226 18.16 1.27 25.31
C GLU A 226 16.87 1.95 24.82
N GLY A 227 16.79 2.32 23.55
CA GLY A 227 15.61 2.98 22.98
C GLY A 227 14.33 2.15 23.07
N TYR A 228 13.23 2.78 23.44
CA TYR A 228 11.97 2.09 23.72
C TYR A 228 11.41 1.34 22.50
N LEU A 229 11.50 1.90 21.31
CA LEU A 229 11.05 1.24 20.09
C LEU A 229 11.91 0.00 19.78
N ARG A 230 13.21 0.06 20.05
CA ARG A 230 14.09 -1.10 19.92
C ARG A 230 13.69 -2.21 20.88
N HIS A 231 13.44 -1.91 22.17
CA HIS A 231 12.96 -2.90 23.12
C HIS A 231 11.64 -3.54 22.72
N PHE A 232 10.76 -2.78 22.07
CA PHE A 232 9.51 -3.32 21.52
C PHE A 232 9.80 -4.39 20.45
N PHE A 233 10.73 -4.14 19.52
CA PHE A 233 11.13 -5.12 18.51
C PHE A 233 11.96 -6.28 19.09
N ASP A 234 12.76 -6.05 20.12
CA ASP A 234 13.46 -7.12 20.85
C ASP A 234 12.47 -8.09 21.52
N THR A 235 11.34 -7.59 22.04
CA THR A 235 10.25 -8.41 22.59
C THR A 235 9.60 -9.25 21.49
N ILE A 236 9.34 -8.68 20.32
CA ILE A 236 8.84 -9.42 19.15
C ILE A 236 9.81 -10.54 18.76
N LYS A 237 11.12 -10.26 18.76
CA LYS A 237 12.16 -11.26 18.49
C LYS A 237 12.19 -12.36 19.54
N GLY A 238 12.08 -12.01 20.82
CA GLY A 238 12.06 -12.97 21.93
C GLY A 238 10.87 -13.94 21.86
N ALA A 239 9.71 -13.47 21.40
CA ALA A 239 8.50 -14.28 21.22
C ALA A 239 8.49 -15.09 19.91
N ALA A 240 9.50 -14.87 19.05
CA ALA A 240 9.58 -15.50 17.74
C ALA A 240 9.77 -17.04 17.86
N GLY A 241 8.95 -17.77 17.12
CA GLY A 241 8.99 -19.24 17.11
C GLY A 241 8.07 -19.91 18.12
N ASP A 242 7.83 -19.29 19.27
CA ASP A 242 6.91 -19.82 20.29
C ASP A 242 5.48 -19.36 20.03
N SER A 243 5.15 -18.14 20.42
CA SER A 243 3.81 -17.56 20.28
C SER A 243 3.62 -16.72 19.03
N LEU A 244 4.68 -16.04 18.55
CA LEU A 244 4.64 -15.34 17.27
C LEU A 244 4.97 -16.32 16.14
N GLY A 245 3.92 -16.78 15.45
CA GLY A 245 4.06 -17.67 14.31
C GLY A 245 4.58 -16.97 13.07
N ARG A 246 4.11 -15.74 12.82
CA ARG A 246 4.54 -14.88 11.70
C ARG A 246 4.49 -13.40 12.08
N VAL A 247 5.32 -12.60 11.43
CA VAL A 247 5.31 -11.13 11.52
C VAL A 247 5.37 -10.56 10.10
N PHE A 248 4.48 -9.63 9.79
CA PHE A 248 4.48 -8.88 8.53
C PHE A 248 4.61 -7.39 8.83
N VAL A 249 5.70 -6.78 8.39
CA VAL A 249 5.99 -5.36 8.61
C VAL A 249 5.99 -4.62 7.29
N THR A 250 5.27 -3.51 7.21
CA THR A 250 5.28 -2.67 6.02
C THR A 250 5.36 -1.18 6.33
N GLY A 251 5.88 -0.44 5.36
CA GLY A 251 6.09 1.00 5.42
C GLY A 251 6.53 1.56 4.08
N VAL A 252 7.21 2.69 4.11
CA VAL A 252 7.73 3.39 2.92
C VAL A 252 9.25 3.48 2.93
N SER A 253 9.88 3.74 4.08
CA SER A 253 11.32 4.00 4.19
C SER A 253 12.07 2.82 4.82
N PRO A 254 13.25 2.41 4.30
CA PRO A 254 14.07 1.36 4.89
C PRO A 254 14.96 1.84 6.04
N VAL A 255 15.02 3.14 6.30
CA VAL A 255 15.99 3.75 7.26
C VAL A 255 15.83 3.19 8.66
N THR A 256 14.60 3.17 9.17
CA THR A 256 14.32 2.67 10.53
C THR A 256 14.61 1.18 10.67
N MET A 257 14.57 0.44 9.56
CA MET A 257 14.77 -1.00 9.57
C MET A 257 16.17 -1.36 10.09
N ASP A 258 17.24 -0.68 9.64
CA ASP A 258 18.59 -0.96 10.09
C ASP A 258 18.77 -0.71 11.59
N ASP A 259 18.27 0.41 12.07
CA ASP A 259 18.37 0.79 13.48
C ASP A 259 17.55 -0.13 14.39
N LEU A 260 16.42 -0.66 13.90
CA LEU A 260 15.58 -1.62 14.61
C LEU A 260 16.06 -3.06 14.42
N THR A 261 16.58 -3.43 13.23
CA THR A 261 16.97 -4.80 12.91
C THR A 261 18.30 -5.21 13.51
N SER A 262 19.12 -4.30 14.01
CA SER A 262 20.21 -4.69 14.91
C SER A 262 19.69 -5.46 16.15
N GLY A 263 18.44 -5.18 16.58
CA GLY A 263 17.67 -5.97 17.54
C GLY A 263 16.86 -7.11 16.90
N PHE A 264 16.30 -6.91 15.69
CA PHE A 264 15.39 -7.84 15.00
C PHE A 264 16.03 -8.50 13.77
N ASN A 265 17.23 -9.03 13.89
CA ASN A 265 18.02 -9.63 12.81
C ASN A 265 17.47 -10.96 12.25
N ILE A 266 16.27 -11.38 12.64
CA ILE A 266 15.57 -12.57 12.14
C ILE A 266 14.65 -12.26 10.96
N GLY A 267 14.37 -10.98 10.69
CA GLY A 267 13.52 -10.55 9.59
C GLY A 267 14.26 -10.49 8.25
N THR A 268 13.52 -10.71 7.16
CA THR A 268 14.04 -10.60 5.79
C THR A 268 13.26 -9.53 5.04
N ASN A 269 13.99 -8.60 4.39
CA ASN A 269 13.38 -7.60 3.53
C ASN A 269 13.17 -8.16 2.12
N TYR A 270 11.92 -8.29 1.72
CA TYR A 270 11.51 -8.78 0.40
C TYR A 270 11.17 -7.66 -0.60
N SER A 271 11.44 -6.41 -0.25
CA SER A 271 11.07 -5.26 -1.06
C SER A 271 11.70 -5.26 -2.45
N LEU A 272 12.90 -5.79 -2.60
CA LEU A 272 13.62 -5.85 -3.88
C LEU A 272 13.57 -7.24 -4.54
N SER A 273 12.90 -8.21 -3.90
CA SER A 273 12.77 -9.58 -4.39
C SER A 273 11.88 -9.64 -5.64
N PRO A 274 12.33 -10.36 -6.70
CA PRO A 274 11.60 -10.41 -7.96
C PRO A 274 10.23 -11.10 -7.85
N GLU A 275 10.06 -12.04 -6.94
CA GLU A 275 8.81 -12.76 -6.68
C GLU A 275 7.71 -11.87 -6.08
N PHE A 276 8.08 -10.76 -5.43
CA PHE A 276 7.13 -9.82 -4.82
C PHE A 276 7.02 -8.49 -5.57
N ASN A 277 7.61 -8.38 -6.78
CA ASN A 277 7.52 -7.17 -7.60
C ASN A 277 6.08 -6.74 -7.88
N GLU A 278 5.20 -7.71 -8.09
CA GLU A 278 3.81 -7.55 -8.53
C GLU A 278 2.77 -7.75 -7.40
N MET A 279 3.21 -7.93 -6.15
CA MET A 279 2.32 -8.20 -5.01
C MET A 279 1.37 -7.03 -4.70
N VAL A 280 1.80 -5.81 -4.93
CA VAL A 280 0.97 -4.60 -4.81
C VAL A 280 1.14 -3.71 -6.03
N GLY A 281 0.18 -2.81 -6.27
CA GLY A 281 0.06 -2.09 -7.52
C GLY A 281 -0.63 -2.95 -8.58
N PHE A 282 -0.71 -2.45 -9.82
CA PHE A 282 -1.30 -3.18 -10.93
C PHE A 282 -0.29 -3.35 -12.06
N THR A 283 -0.29 -4.49 -12.71
CA THR A 283 0.37 -4.69 -14.01
C THR A 283 -0.47 -4.05 -15.12
N GLU A 284 0.11 -3.84 -16.30
CA GLU A 284 -0.66 -3.36 -17.46
C GLU A 284 -1.79 -4.31 -17.83
N ASP A 285 -1.56 -5.63 -17.77
CA ASP A 285 -2.57 -6.64 -18.08
C ASP A 285 -3.76 -6.55 -17.10
N GLU A 286 -3.52 -6.40 -15.79
CA GLU A 286 -4.56 -6.23 -14.79
C GLU A 286 -5.37 -4.93 -15.00
N VAL A 287 -4.71 -3.84 -15.42
CA VAL A 287 -5.40 -2.59 -15.78
C VAL A 287 -6.24 -2.77 -17.02
N ARG A 288 -5.73 -3.46 -18.04
CA ARG A 288 -6.46 -3.79 -19.27
C ARG A 288 -7.70 -4.65 -19.00
N GLU A 289 -7.57 -5.68 -18.16
CA GLU A 289 -8.70 -6.52 -17.74
C GLU A 289 -9.77 -5.71 -17.01
N MET A 290 -9.37 -4.82 -16.10
CA MET A 290 -10.29 -3.91 -15.39
C MET A 290 -11.04 -3.00 -16.38
N LEU A 291 -10.33 -2.35 -17.31
CA LEU A 291 -10.94 -1.48 -18.31
C LEU A 291 -11.84 -2.27 -19.26
N ALA A 292 -11.44 -3.46 -19.69
CA ALA A 292 -12.26 -4.35 -20.52
C ALA A 292 -13.56 -4.75 -19.81
N TYR A 293 -13.48 -5.07 -18.51
CA TYR A 293 -14.69 -5.34 -17.72
C TYR A 293 -15.62 -4.12 -17.72
N TYR A 294 -15.13 -2.94 -17.36
CA TYR A 294 -15.98 -1.75 -17.29
C TYR A 294 -16.54 -1.34 -18.66
N SER A 295 -15.75 -1.44 -19.73
CA SER A 295 -16.22 -1.13 -21.11
C SER A 295 -17.28 -2.10 -21.59
N SER A 296 -17.28 -3.35 -21.10
CA SER A 296 -18.32 -4.34 -21.45
C SER A 296 -19.69 -4.02 -20.82
N VAL A 297 -19.71 -3.33 -19.68
CA VAL A 297 -20.94 -3.03 -18.91
C VAL A 297 -21.35 -1.55 -18.95
N LEU A 298 -20.47 -0.67 -19.41
CA LEU A 298 -20.68 0.79 -19.50
C LEU A 298 -20.36 1.29 -20.90
N PRO A 299 -21.00 2.37 -21.37
CA PRO A 299 -20.81 2.91 -22.72
C PRO A 299 -19.55 3.79 -22.79
N PHE A 300 -18.38 3.18 -22.66
CA PHE A 300 -17.10 3.88 -22.80
C PHE A 300 -17.01 4.54 -24.18
N ARG A 301 -16.43 5.74 -24.24
CA ARG A 301 -16.20 6.50 -25.48
C ARG A 301 -14.85 6.19 -26.12
N HIS A 302 -13.90 5.67 -25.30
CA HIS A 302 -12.54 5.38 -25.71
C HIS A 302 -12.29 3.88 -25.61
N SER A 303 -11.43 3.35 -26.47
CA SER A 303 -10.95 1.99 -26.39
C SER A 303 -10.05 1.78 -25.16
N VAL A 304 -9.83 0.52 -24.80
CA VAL A 304 -8.90 0.18 -23.72
C VAL A 304 -7.49 0.70 -24.04
N ASP A 305 -7.05 0.59 -25.28
CA ASP A 305 -5.71 1.05 -25.71
C ASP A 305 -5.56 2.56 -25.55
N GLU A 306 -6.54 3.36 -25.99
CA GLU A 306 -6.54 4.82 -25.81
C GLU A 306 -6.46 5.21 -24.33
N LEU A 307 -7.17 4.51 -23.45
CA LEU A 307 -7.14 4.80 -22.01
C LEU A 307 -5.78 4.40 -21.38
N ILE A 308 -5.19 3.30 -21.82
CA ILE A 308 -3.84 2.88 -21.39
C ILE A 308 -2.80 3.91 -21.83
N GLU A 309 -2.84 4.37 -23.09
CA GLU A 309 -1.91 5.39 -23.61
C GLU A 309 -1.98 6.69 -22.77
N VAL A 310 -3.17 7.08 -22.33
CA VAL A 310 -3.34 8.25 -21.47
C VAL A 310 -2.79 8.02 -20.07
N MET A 311 -3.01 6.85 -19.48
CA MET A 311 -2.61 6.55 -18.09
C MET A 311 -1.13 6.22 -17.93
N LYS A 312 -0.54 5.54 -18.93
CA LYS A 312 0.81 4.98 -18.85
C LYS A 312 1.88 6.01 -18.49
N PRO A 313 1.97 7.19 -19.14
CA PRO A 313 2.99 8.20 -18.80
C PRO A 313 2.89 8.72 -17.35
N TRP A 314 1.72 8.61 -16.73
CA TRP A 314 1.44 9.21 -15.43
C TRP A 314 1.47 8.26 -14.26
N TYR A 315 1.12 6.98 -14.46
CA TYR A 315 0.85 6.04 -13.36
C TYR A 315 1.69 4.78 -13.39
N ASP A 316 2.31 4.47 -14.53
CA ASP A 316 3.15 3.29 -14.75
C ASP A 316 4.63 3.55 -14.46
N ASN A 317 5.44 2.63 -14.88
CA ASN A 317 6.91 2.65 -14.92
C ASN A 317 7.58 2.43 -13.56
N TYR A 318 6.87 1.86 -12.56
CA TYR A 318 7.51 1.43 -11.33
C TYR A 318 8.09 0.02 -11.47
N CYS A 319 9.41 -0.11 -11.35
CA CYS A 319 10.13 -1.38 -11.33
C CYS A 319 10.81 -1.52 -9.96
N PHE A 320 10.40 -2.52 -9.17
CA PHE A 320 10.89 -2.70 -7.80
C PHE A 320 12.00 -3.74 -7.67
N SER A 321 12.33 -4.46 -8.73
CA SER A 321 13.41 -5.44 -8.74
C SER A 321 14.21 -5.37 -10.03
N ILE A 322 15.54 -5.29 -9.92
CA ILE A 322 16.41 -5.25 -11.10
C ILE A 322 16.24 -6.49 -12.01
N ARG A 323 15.85 -7.63 -11.43
CA ARG A 323 15.59 -8.87 -12.17
C ARG A 323 14.27 -8.84 -12.97
N ARG A 324 13.40 -7.86 -12.69
CA ARG A 324 12.14 -7.61 -13.40
C ARG A 324 12.23 -6.47 -14.39
N TYR A 325 13.33 -5.73 -14.40
CA TYR A 325 13.55 -4.67 -15.40
C TYR A 325 13.41 -5.19 -16.83
N GLY A 326 12.68 -4.46 -17.66
CA GLY A 326 12.36 -4.82 -19.03
C GLY A 326 11.35 -5.98 -19.21
N LYS A 327 10.76 -6.48 -18.09
CA LYS A 327 9.71 -7.53 -18.12
C LYS A 327 8.35 -7.00 -17.70
N THR A 328 8.27 -6.40 -16.52
CA THR A 328 7.01 -5.93 -15.95
C THR A 328 7.25 -4.64 -15.20
N THR A 329 6.45 -3.62 -15.50
CA THR A 329 6.33 -2.38 -14.72
C THR A 329 4.99 -2.37 -13.98
N MET A 330 4.92 -1.56 -12.93
CA MET A 330 3.76 -1.48 -12.06
C MET A 330 3.11 -0.11 -12.15
N TYR A 331 1.78 -0.11 -12.25
CA TYR A 331 0.96 1.09 -12.09
C TYR A 331 0.66 1.34 -10.61
N ASN A 332 0.62 2.60 -10.20
CA ASN A 332 0.08 2.97 -8.90
C ASN A 332 -1.43 2.71 -8.87
N SER A 333 -1.85 1.72 -8.06
CA SER A 333 -3.23 1.22 -8.04
C SER A 333 -4.26 2.30 -7.69
N VAL A 334 -3.96 3.17 -6.73
CA VAL A 334 -4.89 4.24 -6.32
C VAL A 334 -5.06 5.28 -7.41
N MET A 335 -4.01 5.59 -8.18
CA MET A 335 -4.10 6.54 -9.29
C MET A 335 -4.93 5.97 -10.43
N VAL A 336 -4.75 4.69 -10.76
CA VAL A 336 -5.58 3.99 -11.76
C VAL A 336 -7.06 3.98 -11.34
N LEU A 337 -7.35 3.56 -10.09
CA LEU A 337 -8.73 3.52 -9.58
C LEU A 337 -9.38 4.91 -9.58
N ASN A 338 -8.62 5.95 -9.20
CA ASN A 338 -9.10 7.32 -9.26
C ASN A 338 -9.41 7.77 -10.69
N PHE A 339 -8.53 7.47 -11.64
CA PHE A 339 -8.75 7.79 -13.04
C PHE A 339 -10.01 7.14 -13.56
N VAL A 340 -10.18 5.83 -13.34
CA VAL A 340 -11.35 5.07 -13.81
C VAL A 340 -12.64 5.59 -13.18
N ASP A 341 -12.62 5.88 -11.86
CA ASP A 341 -13.79 6.46 -11.16
C ASP A 341 -14.16 7.84 -11.74
N ASN A 342 -13.19 8.73 -11.94
CA ASN A 342 -13.39 10.04 -12.54
C ASN A 342 -13.87 9.94 -13.99
N TYR A 343 -13.27 9.08 -14.81
CA TYR A 343 -13.68 8.86 -16.20
C TYR A 343 -15.16 8.43 -16.29
N ILE A 344 -15.58 7.53 -15.41
CA ILE A 344 -16.97 7.08 -15.36
C ILE A 344 -17.91 8.17 -14.86
N ARG A 345 -17.51 8.98 -13.88
CA ARG A 345 -18.33 10.07 -13.30
C ARG A 345 -18.45 11.27 -14.23
N ASN A 346 -17.47 11.49 -15.09
CA ASN A 346 -17.44 12.60 -16.05
C ASN A 346 -17.98 12.20 -17.44
N ASP A 347 -19.01 11.37 -17.48
CA ASP A 347 -19.66 10.91 -18.70
C ASP A 347 -18.69 10.35 -19.76
N TYR A 348 -17.65 9.66 -19.29
CA TYR A 348 -16.60 9.02 -20.10
C TYR A 348 -15.73 9.99 -20.88
N ASP A 349 -15.55 11.20 -20.38
CA ASP A 349 -14.54 12.14 -20.87
C ASP A 349 -13.22 11.93 -20.11
N ILE A 350 -12.11 11.97 -20.86
CA ILE A 350 -10.77 11.87 -20.28
C ILE A 350 -10.50 13.09 -19.39
N PRO A 351 -10.07 12.90 -18.13
CA PRO A 351 -9.73 14.00 -17.23
C PRO A 351 -8.67 14.92 -17.86
N LYS A 352 -8.88 16.23 -17.86
CA LYS A 352 -7.94 17.22 -18.41
C LYS A 352 -6.58 17.22 -17.73
N LYS A 353 -6.56 16.82 -16.46
CA LYS A 353 -5.35 16.63 -15.66
C LYS A 353 -5.39 15.23 -15.06
N PRO A 354 -4.68 14.25 -15.63
CA PRO A 354 -4.63 12.90 -15.08
C PRO A 354 -4.15 12.85 -13.62
N CYS A 355 -3.43 13.88 -13.17
CA CYS A 355 -2.82 13.99 -11.84
C CYS A 355 -3.50 14.96 -10.87
N GLU A 356 -4.83 15.13 -10.88
CA GLU A 356 -5.50 15.93 -9.84
C GLU A 356 -5.34 15.31 -8.42
N VAL A 357 -5.14 14.01 -8.34
CA VAL A 357 -4.84 13.29 -7.08
C VAL A 357 -3.40 12.78 -7.10
N ILE A 358 -2.46 13.69 -7.04
CA ILE A 358 -1.07 13.32 -6.78
C ILE A 358 -1.01 12.70 -5.37
N PRO A 359 -0.45 11.48 -5.19
CA PRO A 359 -0.16 10.98 -3.87
C PRO A 359 0.61 12.05 -3.10
N SER A 360 0.10 12.51 -1.96
CA SER A 360 0.87 13.40 -1.11
C SER A 360 2.10 12.60 -0.64
N ILE A 361 3.20 12.80 -1.34
CA ILE A 361 4.51 12.43 -0.81
C ILE A 361 4.70 13.32 0.41
N ASP A 362 5.37 12.81 1.41
CA ASP A 362 5.77 13.64 2.52
C ASP A 362 6.76 14.69 2.00
N HIS A 363 6.21 15.81 1.49
CA HIS A 363 7.00 16.88 0.87
C HIS A 363 8.11 17.36 1.81
N GLY A 364 7.91 17.23 3.14
CA GLY A 364 8.92 17.55 4.14
C GLY A 364 10.16 16.68 4.00
N ILE A 365 10.00 15.37 3.94
CA ILE A 365 11.11 14.41 3.86
C ILE A 365 11.83 14.54 2.52
N VAL A 366 11.12 14.53 1.41
CA VAL A 366 11.75 14.63 0.08
C VAL A 366 12.46 15.98 -0.09
N ARG A 367 11.85 17.08 0.36
CA ARG A 367 12.49 18.40 0.34
C ARG A 367 13.76 18.44 1.17
N GLN A 368 13.78 17.76 2.32
CA GLN A 368 14.97 17.66 3.16
C GLN A 368 16.04 16.81 2.51
N LEU A 369 15.70 15.67 1.90
CA LEU A 369 16.63 14.83 1.13
C LEU A 369 17.28 15.63 -0.01
N ILE A 370 16.49 16.43 -0.72
CA ILE A 370 17.01 17.34 -1.77
C ILE A 370 17.97 18.37 -1.19
N ARG A 371 17.67 18.92 -0.02
CA ARG A 371 18.56 19.86 0.67
C ARG A 371 19.87 19.20 1.10
N TYR A 372 19.81 18.00 1.66
CA TYR A 372 21.01 17.24 2.02
C TYR A 372 21.89 16.97 0.78
N GLY A 373 21.30 16.55 -0.32
CA GLY A 373 22.04 16.35 -1.57
C GLY A 373 22.77 17.62 -2.04
N LYS A 374 22.18 18.80 -1.87
CA LYS A 374 22.79 20.09 -2.23
C LYS A 374 23.90 20.55 -1.26
N GLU A 375 23.76 20.25 0.03
CA GLU A 375 24.73 20.72 1.07
C GLU A 375 26.02 19.88 1.09
N PHE A 376 26.00 18.62 0.65
CA PHE A 376 27.12 17.68 0.80
C PHE A 376 27.80 17.25 -0.50
N SER A 377 27.26 17.59 -1.66
CA SER A 377 27.92 17.35 -2.94
C SER A 377 28.56 18.62 -3.47
N HIS A 378 29.91 18.68 -3.47
CA HIS A 378 30.66 19.69 -4.23
C HIS A 378 30.53 19.51 -5.76
N ASP A 379 30.02 18.37 -6.22
CA ASP A 379 29.65 18.11 -7.60
C ASP A 379 28.13 18.22 -7.78
N SER A 380 27.71 18.68 -8.95
CA SER A 380 26.32 18.92 -9.36
C SER A 380 25.37 17.88 -8.78
N SER A 381 24.30 18.34 -8.13
CA SER A 381 23.45 17.47 -7.33
C SER A 381 22.91 16.31 -8.19
N ILE A 382 22.87 15.11 -7.63
CA ILE A 382 22.27 13.90 -8.25
C ILE A 382 20.92 14.20 -8.89
N ILE A 383 20.19 15.13 -8.28
CA ILE A 383 18.89 15.59 -8.76
C ILE A 383 19.02 16.44 -10.02
N GLU A 384 20.05 17.31 -10.11
CA GLU A 384 20.36 18.07 -11.33
C GLU A 384 20.77 17.13 -12.46
N ASP A 385 21.53 16.09 -12.18
CA ASP A 385 21.88 15.04 -13.15
C ASP A 385 20.63 14.31 -13.66
N MET A 386 19.73 13.90 -12.76
CA MET A 386 18.47 13.28 -13.16
C MET A 386 17.59 14.21 -14.00
N MET A 387 17.52 15.50 -13.64
CA MET A 387 16.70 16.46 -14.38
C MET A 387 17.30 16.84 -15.75
N THR A 388 18.63 16.84 -15.87
CA THR A 388 19.34 17.26 -17.10
C THR A 388 19.70 16.10 -18.00
N LYS A 389 20.15 14.97 -17.44
CA LYS A 389 20.59 13.78 -18.16
C LYS A 389 19.49 12.72 -18.30
N GLY A 390 18.38 12.84 -17.52
CA GLY A 390 17.28 11.89 -17.47
C GLY A 390 17.55 10.68 -16.58
N PHE A 391 18.75 10.54 -15.99
CA PHE A 391 19.09 9.43 -15.11
C PHE A 391 20.21 9.78 -14.12
N ALA A 392 20.32 8.99 -13.05
CA ALA A 392 21.46 8.95 -12.15
C ALA A 392 21.93 7.51 -11.92
N LEU A 393 23.21 7.34 -11.57
CA LEU A 393 23.81 6.04 -11.26
C LEU A 393 24.15 5.96 -9.78
N GLY A 394 23.90 4.81 -9.15
CA GLY A 394 24.25 4.53 -7.77
C GLY A 394 23.91 3.11 -7.36
N ASN A 395 24.22 2.76 -6.11
CA ASN A 395 23.82 1.48 -5.53
C ASN A 395 22.44 1.62 -4.90
N LEU A 396 21.53 0.69 -5.25
CA LEU A 396 20.26 0.58 -4.55
C LEU A 396 20.50 -0.14 -3.23
N LEU A 397 20.32 0.60 -2.13
CA LEU A 397 20.50 0.09 -0.77
C LEU A 397 19.18 -0.53 -0.28
N ASP A 398 19.25 -1.76 0.19
CA ASP A 398 18.12 -2.49 0.73
C ASP A 398 17.75 -1.98 2.15
N ILE A 399 18.77 -1.75 2.96
CA ILE A 399 18.68 -1.26 4.35
C ILE A 399 19.88 -0.35 4.60
N PHE A 400 19.69 0.73 5.31
CA PHE A 400 20.81 1.62 5.75
C PHE A 400 20.39 2.46 6.97
N PRO A 401 21.34 2.79 7.87
CA PRO A 401 21.07 3.56 9.07
C PRO A 401 20.84 5.04 8.79
N ALA A 402 20.13 5.73 9.68
CA ALA A 402 19.78 7.14 9.53
C ALA A 402 21.00 8.07 9.41
N ASN A 403 22.14 7.72 10.02
CA ASN A 403 23.37 8.52 9.94
C ASN A 403 24.04 8.46 8.55
N HIS A 404 23.68 7.53 7.67
CA HIS A 404 24.18 7.44 6.30
C HIS A 404 23.26 8.06 5.25
N ILE A 405 22.17 8.70 5.67
CA ILE A 405 21.16 9.30 4.77
C ILE A 405 21.75 10.36 3.82
N ASN A 406 22.91 10.93 4.17
CA ASN A 406 23.58 11.97 3.40
C ASN A 406 24.43 11.42 2.23
N THR A 407 24.52 10.11 2.07
CA THR A 407 25.31 9.52 0.96
C THR A 407 24.50 9.54 -0.34
N PRO A 408 25.15 9.68 -1.50
CA PRO A 408 24.49 9.62 -2.81
C PRO A 408 23.60 8.41 -3.00
N ASP A 409 24.10 7.23 -2.64
CA ASP A 409 23.36 5.96 -2.77
C ASP A 409 22.12 5.91 -1.85
N ALA A 410 22.21 6.44 -0.62
CA ALA A 410 21.08 6.51 0.29
C ALA A 410 20.00 7.48 -0.19
N ILE A 411 20.38 8.64 -0.74
CA ILE A 411 19.45 9.61 -1.32
C ILE A 411 18.70 8.98 -2.50
N LEU A 412 19.42 8.33 -3.44
CA LEU A 412 18.81 7.63 -4.57
C LEU A 412 17.88 6.52 -4.10
N SER A 413 18.30 5.73 -3.11
CA SER A 413 17.49 4.66 -2.54
C SER A 413 16.23 5.20 -1.88
N LEU A 414 16.30 6.31 -1.12
CA LEU A 414 15.11 6.94 -0.55
C LEU A 414 14.17 7.47 -1.62
N LEU A 415 14.68 8.16 -2.64
CA LEU A 415 13.85 8.62 -3.76
C LEU A 415 13.15 7.44 -4.45
N PHE A 416 13.83 6.29 -4.56
CA PHE A 416 13.24 5.06 -5.07
C PHE A 416 12.12 4.52 -4.16
N TYR A 417 12.36 4.38 -2.87
CA TYR A 417 11.34 3.89 -1.93
C TYR A 417 10.14 4.84 -1.77
N PHE A 418 10.35 6.14 -1.97
CA PHE A 418 9.26 7.12 -2.05
C PHE A 418 8.55 7.14 -3.42
N GLY A 419 9.04 6.39 -4.41
CA GLY A 419 8.44 6.29 -5.75
C GLY A 419 8.70 7.48 -6.65
N MET A 420 9.71 8.31 -6.34
CA MET A 420 10.13 9.42 -7.20
C MET A 420 10.96 8.94 -8.38
N VAL A 421 11.78 7.92 -8.15
CA VAL A 421 12.59 7.28 -9.18
C VAL A 421 12.30 5.79 -9.24
N THR A 422 12.64 5.18 -10.37
CA THR A 422 12.50 3.75 -10.65
C THR A 422 13.82 3.16 -11.12
N ILE A 423 13.92 1.83 -11.09
CA ILE A 423 15.02 1.10 -11.71
C ILE A 423 14.85 1.17 -13.24
N ASP A 424 15.84 1.75 -13.92
CA ASP A 424 15.92 1.87 -15.39
C ASP A 424 17.13 1.11 -15.95
N GLY A 425 17.46 -0.02 -15.35
CA GLY A 425 18.53 -0.92 -15.75
C GLY A 425 19.80 -0.80 -14.93
N THR A 426 20.91 -1.23 -15.52
CA THR A 426 22.24 -1.16 -14.93
C THR A 426 23.25 -0.59 -15.92
N TYR A 427 24.25 0.11 -15.41
CA TYR A 427 25.37 0.60 -16.18
C TYR A 427 26.68 0.48 -15.39
N GLN A 428 27.68 -0.20 -15.92
CA GLN A 428 28.97 -0.43 -15.28
C GLN A 428 28.90 -1.01 -13.86
N GLY A 429 27.89 -1.84 -13.57
CA GLY A 429 27.69 -2.46 -12.25
C GLY A 429 26.83 -1.66 -11.29
N TYR A 430 26.52 -0.40 -11.59
CA TYR A 430 25.62 0.44 -10.81
C TYR A 430 24.17 0.29 -11.30
N THR A 431 23.22 0.51 -10.40
CA THR A 431 21.82 0.66 -10.77
C THR A 431 21.63 2.02 -11.46
N ARG A 432 20.99 2.01 -12.62
CA ARG A 432 20.53 3.21 -13.28
C ARG A 432 19.14 3.54 -12.78
N PHE A 433 18.97 4.76 -12.27
CA PHE A 433 17.70 5.30 -11.79
C PHE A 433 17.20 6.37 -12.76
N ALA A 434 15.92 6.33 -13.09
CA ALA A 434 15.23 7.39 -13.82
C ALA A 434 14.02 7.89 -13.04
N ILE A 435 13.49 9.06 -13.37
CA ILE A 435 12.22 9.54 -12.81
C ILE A 435 11.11 8.56 -13.20
N SER A 436 10.29 8.14 -12.24
CA SER A 436 9.33 7.05 -12.44
C SER A 436 8.32 7.37 -13.56
N ASN A 437 7.73 8.57 -13.54
CA ASN A 437 6.70 9.01 -14.49
C ASN A 437 6.45 10.52 -14.40
N GLU A 438 5.50 11.03 -15.20
CA GLU A 438 5.13 12.45 -15.23
C GLU A 438 4.60 12.96 -13.87
N ALA A 439 3.93 12.11 -13.08
CA ALA A 439 3.49 12.48 -11.74
C ALA A 439 4.68 12.74 -10.82
N ALA A 440 5.67 11.86 -10.82
CA ALA A 440 6.91 12.00 -10.07
C ALA A 440 7.74 13.22 -10.57
N HIS A 441 7.80 13.41 -11.89
CA HIS A 441 8.48 14.55 -12.51
C HIS A 441 7.88 15.89 -12.05
N ASN A 442 6.56 16.03 -12.05
CA ASN A 442 5.88 17.24 -11.59
C ASN A 442 6.13 17.50 -10.09
N GLN A 443 6.19 16.44 -9.28
CA GLN A 443 6.52 16.56 -7.87
C GLN A 443 7.98 17.00 -7.66
N MET A 444 8.94 16.40 -8.38
CA MET A 444 10.35 16.81 -8.33
C MET A 444 10.51 18.29 -8.69
N ASN A 445 9.87 18.76 -9.74
CA ASN A 445 9.88 20.18 -10.14
C ASN A 445 9.35 21.09 -9.04
N THR A 446 8.28 20.69 -8.33
CA THR A 446 7.70 21.47 -7.22
C THR A 446 8.62 21.52 -5.99
N LEU A 447 9.50 20.52 -5.82
CA LEU A 447 10.39 20.42 -4.68
C LEU A 447 11.72 21.15 -4.89
N ILE A 448 12.13 21.34 -6.18
CA ILE A 448 13.40 22.02 -6.55
C ILE A 448 13.19 23.53 -6.60
N ASN A 449 12.01 23.99 -7.00
CA ASN A 449 11.59 25.40 -7.06
C ASN A 449 11.05 25.87 -5.71
#